data_df80e47e4eb999bd9dd40c389b0d23e0
#
_entry.id   df80e47e4eb999bd9dd40c389b0d23e0
#
_cell.length_a   1.000
_cell.length_b   1.000
_cell.length_c   1.000
_cell.angle_alpha   90.00
_cell.angle_beta   90.00
_cell.angle_gamma   90.00
#
_symmetry.space_group_name_H-M   'P 1'
#
loop_
_entity.id
_entity.type
_entity.pdbx_description
1 polymer ?
#
loop_
_entity_poly.entity_id
_entity_poly.type
_entity_poly.pdbx_seq_one_letter_code
_entity_poly.pdbx_strand_id
1 'polypeptide(L)'
;SDLPVRCPHKRKRIKEDTGSDRCMLQRTKIRDCLLGVLGMLFLISAAVTLTLSCSWLYRADMKHLHLSEATGYSEEEILANYEELIDYNLSPFHTRLEFPTFPMSEEARIHFQEVKVIFQGFLCMLIVSGVGYLIGTVILIRRKEWRFLKYTGICSLVIPIVTGILIAVNWDWVFETF
;
A
#
# COMPACT_ATOMS: atom_id res chain seq x y z
N SER A 1 58.64 32.30 -31.33
CA SER A 1 57.24 31.95 -31.58
C SER A 1 56.98 30.57 -30.97
N ASP A 2 56.65 30.57 -29.71
CA ASP A 2 56.25 29.33 -28.96
C ASP A 2 54.78 29.22 -28.88
N LEU A 3 54.23 28.30 -29.65
CA LEU A 3 52.82 27.89 -29.53
C LEU A 3 52.69 26.90 -28.36
N PRO A 4 51.76 27.08 -27.41
CA PRO A 4 51.57 26.13 -26.32
C PRO A 4 50.91 24.86 -26.87
N VAL A 5 51.58 23.72 -26.71
CA VAL A 5 51.09 22.36 -26.96
C VAL A 5 49.94 22.08 -26.02
N ARG A 6 48.71 22.08 -26.54
CA ARG A 6 47.48 21.70 -25.82
C ARG A 6 47.50 20.20 -25.56
N CYS A 7 47.76 19.79 -24.32
CA CYS A 7 47.67 18.40 -23.89
C CYS A 7 46.25 17.82 -24.09
N PRO A 8 46.05 16.82 -24.95
CA PRO A 8 44.72 16.21 -25.19
C PRO A 8 44.23 15.38 -24.02
N HIS A 9 45.05 15.09 -23.04
CA HIS A 9 44.75 14.22 -21.90
C HIS A 9 43.75 14.83 -20.91
N LYS A 10 43.67 16.16 -20.77
CA LYS A 10 42.74 16.81 -19.83
C LYS A 10 41.26 16.72 -20.27
N ARG A 11 41.00 16.73 -21.58
CA ARG A 11 39.66 16.69 -22.14
C ARG A 11 38.97 15.29 -22.00
N LYS A 12 39.78 14.22 -22.07
CA LYS A 12 39.28 12.84 -21.91
C LYS A 12 38.91 12.56 -20.45
N ARG A 13 39.73 13.01 -19.50
CA ARG A 13 39.50 12.86 -18.07
C ARG A 13 38.23 13.60 -17.59
N ILE A 14 38.02 14.82 -18.11
CA ILE A 14 36.80 15.60 -17.78
C ILE A 14 35.49 14.93 -18.32
N LYS A 15 35.56 14.27 -19.50
CA LYS A 15 34.39 13.54 -20.04
C LYS A 15 34.11 12.23 -19.32
N GLU A 16 35.11 11.51 -18.86
CA GLU A 16 34.99 10.29 -18.07
C GLU A 16 34.43 10.59 -16.66
N ASP A 17 34.92 11.68 -16.03
CA ASP A 17 34.43 12.14 -14.72
C ASP A 17 32.95 12.54 -14.77
N THR A 18 32.55 13.28 -15.82
CA THR A 18 31.14 13.69 -16.01
C THR A 18 30.23 12.51 -16.37
N GLY A 19 30.75 11.42 -16.92
CA GLY A 19 30.01 10.18 -17.21
C GLY A 19 29.76 9.34 -15.93
N SER A 20 30.79 9.22 -15.10
CA SER A 20 30.74 8.53 -13.82
C SER A 20 29.77 9.23 -12.85
N ASP A 21 29.86 10.56 -12.76
CA ASP A 21 28.94 11.34 -11.88
C ASP A 21 27.48 11.24 -12.30
N ARG A 22 27.21 11.25 -13.62
CA ARG A 22 25.85 11.04 -14.13
C ARG A 22 25.33 9.64 -13.83
N CYS A 23 26.15 8.61 -13.96
CA CYS A 23 25.79 7.24 -13.66
C CYS A 23 25.50 7.06 -12.15
N MET A 24 26.32 7.63 -11.27
CA MET A 24 26.09 7.61 -9.82
C MET A 24 24.82 8.36 -9.44
N LEU A 25 24.57 9.53 -10.02
CA LEU A 25 23.36 10.31 -9.78
C LEU A 25 22.09 9.57 -10.24
N GLN A 26 22.17 8.87 -11.36
CA GLN A 26 21.06 8.06 -11.87
C GLN A 26 20.77 6.86 -10.96
N ARG A 27 21.79 6.15 -10.48
CA ARG A 27 21.63 5.02 -9.54
C ARG A 27 21.00 5.47 -8.22
N THR A 28 21.40 6.63 -7.69
CA THR A 28 20.80 7.16 -6.45
C THR A 28 19.33 7.54 -6.65
N LYS A 29 18.96 8.13 -7.79
CA LYS A 29 17.55 8.44 -8.10
C LYS A 29 16.69 7.18 -8.22
N ILE A 30 17.19 6.13 -8.90
CA ILE A 30 16.47 4.85 -9.05
C ILE A 30 16.27 4.21 -7.67
N ARG A 31 17.30 4.15 -6.85
CA ARG A 31 17.21 3.62 -5.47
C ARG A 31 16.17 4.38 -4.64
N ASP A 32 16.22 5.72 -4.66
CA ASP A 32 15.30 6.57 -3.91
C ASP A 32 13.83 6.39 -4.41
N CYS A 33 13.66 6.22 -5.72
CA CYS A 33 12.35 5.92 -6.32
C CYS A 33 11.84 4.53 -5.91
N LEU A 34 12.69 3.50 -5.98
CA LEU A 34 12.30 2.14 -5.56
C LEU A 34 11.91 2.10 -4.08
N LEU A 35 12.67 2.78 -3.22
CA LEU A 35 12.31 2.89 -1.81
C LEU A 35 11.03 3.70 -1.61
N GLY A 36 10.80 4.72 -2.45
CA GLY A 36 9.54 5.48 -2.46
C GLY A 36 8.34 4.62 -2.80
N VAL A 37 8.45 3.78 -3.83
CA VAL A 37 7.40 2.80 -4.21
C VAL A 37 7.15 1.79 -3.09
N LEU A 38 8.22 1.28 -2.49
CA LEU A 38 8.11 0.34 -1.37
C LEU A 38 7.40 0.96 -0.17
N GLY A 39 7.72 2.23 0.14
CA GLY A 39 7.02 3.00 1.19
C GLY A 39 5.55 3.26 0.87
N MET A 40 5.22 3.51 -0.39
CA MET A 40 3.84 3.63 -0.85
C MET A 40 3.06 2.34 -0.64
N LEU A 41 3.61 1.20 -1.07
CA LEU A 41 2.97 -0.12 -0.89
C LEU A 41 2.74 -0.42 0.59
N PHE A 42 3.73 -0.12 1.44
CA PHE A 42 3.60 -0.24 2.89
C PHE A 42 2.46 0.62 3.44
N LEU A 43 2.39 1.90 3.08
CA LEU A 43 1.38 2.82 3.60
C LEU A 43 -0.04 2.42 3.15
N ILE A 44 -0.22 2.01 1.88
CA ILE A 44 -1.52 1.57 1.37
C ILE A 44 -1.96 0.29 2.09
N SER A 45 -1.07 -0.71 2.17
CA SER A 45 -1.40 -1.98 2.84
C SER A 45 -1.67 -1.78 4.33
N ALA A 46 -0.92 -0.89 4.99
CA ALA A 46 -1.15 -0.53 6.38
C ALA A 46 -2.51 0.16 6.56
N ALA A 47 -2.86 1.10 5.70
CA ALA A 47 -4.15 1.79 5.75
C ALA A 47 -5.31 0.80 5.61
N VAL A 48 -5.26 -0.09 4.60
CA VAL A 48 -6.30 -1.12 4.39
C VAL A 48 -6.41 -2.04 5.60
N THR A 49 -5.30 -2.60 6.09
CA THR A 49 -5.30 -3.52 7.22
C THR A 49 -5.78 -2.86 8.50
N LEU A 50 -5.33 -1.62 8.79
CA LEU A 50 -5.76 -0.88 9.98
C LEU A 50 -7.25 -0.52 9.92
N THR A 51 -7.76 -0.11 8.77
CA THR A 51 -9.19 0.22 8.60
C THR A 51 -10.05 -1.01 8.86
N LEU A 52 -9.68 -2.17 8.31
CA LEU A 52 -10.38 -3.44 8.55
C LEU A 52 -10.33 -3.88 10.02
N SER A 53 -9.17 -3.72 10.67
CA SER A 53 -9.00 -4.12 12.07
C SER A 53 -9.66 -3.16 13.07
N CYS A 54 -10.21 -2.04 12.59
CA CYS A 54 -10.74 -0.99 13.44
C CYS A 54 -12.22 -1.23 13.78
N SER A 55 -12.50 -2.12 14.74
CA SER A 55 -13.87 -2.39 15.21
C SER A 55 -14.59 -1.14 15.74
N TRP A 56 -13.85 -0.13 16.22
CA TRP A 56 -14.46 1.13 16.63
C TRP A 56 -15.10 1.89 15.45
N LEU A 57 -14.44 1.91 14.29
CA LEU A 57 -14.98 2.54 13.09
C LEU A 57 -16.28 1.82 12.66
N TYR A 58 -16.26 0.50 12.62
CA TYR A 58 -17.43 -0.29 12.28
C TYR A 58 -18.59 -0.05 13.26
N ARG A 59 -18.32 0.05 14.57
CA ARG A 59 -19.35 0.37 15.58
C ARG A 59 -19.95 1.76 15.36
N ALA A 60 -19.16 2.73 14.97
CA ALA A 60 -19.64 4.08 14.65
C ALA A 60 -20.57 4.05 13.42
N ASP A 61 -20.16 3.35 12.36
CA ASP A 61 -20.96 3.19 11.13
C ASP A 61 -22.25 2.41 11.39
N MET A 62 -22.20 1.33 12.15
CA MET A 62 -23.35 0.52 12.54
C MET A 62 -24.44 1.37 13.22
N LYS A 63 -24.04 2.25 14.15
CA LYS A 63 -24.95 3.17 14.82
C LYS A 63 -25.47 4.26 13.89
N HIS A 64 -24.59 4.83 13.06
CA HIS A 64 -24.98 5.88 12.13
C HIS A 64 -25.98 5.38 11.07
N LEU A 65 -25.82 4.15 10.62
CA LEU A 65 -26.68 3.51 9.61
C LEU A 65 -27.89 2.78 10.21
N HIS A 66 -28.09 2.82 11.54
CA HIS A 66 -29.16 2.13 12.23
C HIS A 66 -29.30 0.64 11.84
N LEU A 67 -28.19 -0.06 11.72
CA LEU A 67 -28.13 -1.43 11.18
C LEU A 67 -28.98 -2.40 12.02
N SER A 68 -29.05 -2.24 13.34
CA SER A 68 -29.87 -3.07 14.22
C SER A 68 -31.37 -2.94 13.90
N GLU A 69 -31.85 -1.72 13.63
CA GLU A 69 -33.26 -1.49 13.26
C GLU A 69 -33.54 -2.02 11.84
N ALA A 70 -32.60 -1.88 10.93
CA ALA A 70 -32.74 -2.30 9.54
C ALA A 70 -32.72 -3.83 9.37
N THR A 71 -31.95 -4.54 10.19
CA THR A 71 -31.70 -5.99 10.05
C THR A 71 -32.47 -6.83 11.05
N GLY A 72 -32.90 -6.23 12.18
CA GLY A 72 -33.56 -6.94 13.29
C GLY A 72 -32.61 -7.71 14.20
N TYR A 73 -31.29 -7.66 13.98
CA TYR A 73 -30.29 -8.23 14.86
C TYR A 73 -29.83 -7.20 15.92
N SER A 74 -29.42 -7.67 17.09
CA SER A 74 -28.81 -6.79 18.10
C SER A 74 -27.45 -6.26 17.68
N GLU A 75 -27.02 -5.13 18.26
CA GLU A 75 -25.67 -4.56 17.98
C GLU A 75 -24.57 -5.57 18.33
N GLU A 76 -24.75 -6.36 19.39
CA GLU A 76 -23.79 -7.39 19.81
C GLU A 76 -23.68 -8.53 18.78
N GLU A 77 -24.81 -8.99 18.22
CA GLU A 77 -24.82 -10.04 17.19
C GLU A 77 -24.16 -9.56 15.90
N ILE A 78 -24.47 -8.35 15.46
CA ILE A 78 -23.85 -7.74 14.27
C ILE A 78 -22.34 -7.64 14.46
N LEU A 79 -21.90 -7.18 15.64
CA LEU A 79 -20.49 -7.03 15.94
C LEU A 79 -19.76 -8.37 16.01
N ALA A 80 -20.36 -9.39 16.64
CA ALA A 80 -19.76 -10.72 16.73
C ALA A 80 -19.55 -11.35 15.35
N ASN A 81 -20.50 -11.19 14.43
CA ASN A 81 -20.35 -11.65 13.04
C ASN A 81 -19.28 -10.86 12.28
N TYR A 82 -19.17 -9.55 12.53
CA TYR A 82 -18.11 -8.73 11.95
C TYR A 82 -16.72 -9.13 12.45
N GLU A 83 -16.55 -9.34 13.76
CA GLU A 83 -15.29 -9.76 14.37
C GLU A 83 -14.82 -11.11 13.82
N GLU A 84 -15.74 -12.08 13.67
CA GLU A 84 -15.48 -13.37 13.03
C GLU A 84 -15.01 -13.20 11.57
N LEU A 85 -15.68 -12.34 10.81
CA LEU A 85 -15.31 -12.05 9.42
C LEU A 85 -13.89 -11.44 9.32
N ILE A 86 -13.55 -10.53 10.23
CA ILE A 86 -12.23 -9.89 10.24
C ILE A 86 -11.14 -10.89 10.65
N ASP A 87 -11.39 -11.69 11.69
CA ASP A 87 -10.45 -12.73 12.12
C ASP A 87 -10.22 -13.75 10.99
N TYR A 88 -11.28 -14.20 10.32
CA TYR A 88 -11.17 -15.06 9.16
C TYR A 88 -10.30 -14.45 8.05
N ASN A 89 -10.51 -13.18 7.69
CA ASN A 89 -9.78 -12.54 6.59
C ASN A 89 -8.32 -12.23 6.93
N LEU A 90 -8.01 -11.85 8.16
CA LEU A 90 -6.67 -11.45 8.57
C LEU A 90 -5.81 -12.60 9.09
N SER A 91 -6.42 -13.68 9.61
CA SER A 91 -5.68 -14.84 10.08
C SER A 91 -5.40 -15.85 8.96
N PRO A 92 -4.13 -16.17 8.64
CA PRO A 92 -3.80 -17.20 7.66
C PRO A 92 -4.18 -18.62 8.12
N PHE A 93 -4.38 -18.81 9.43
CA PHE A 93 -4.67 -20.12 10.03
C PHE A 93 -6.17 -20.40 10.17
N HIS A 94 -7.01 -19.40 10.09
CA HIS A 94 -8.46 -19.52 10.17
C HIS A 94 -9.00 -19.98 8.80
N THR A 95 -9.20 -21.26 8.60
CA THR A 95 -9.47 -21.85 7.27
C THR A 95 -10.95 -21.84 6.86
N ARG A 96 -11.87 -21.69 7.83
CA ARG A 96 -13.30 -21.76 7.56
C ARG A 96 -14.04 -20.60 8.25
N LEU A 97 -14.84 -19.87 7.49
CA LEU A 97 -15.71 -18.83 8.03
C LEU A 97 -17.02 -19.46 8.54
N GLU A 98 -17.36 -19.23 9.79
CA GLU A 98 -18.62 -19.65 10.42
C GLU A 98 -19.19 -18.49 11.24
N PHE A 99 -20.19 -17.83 10.69
CA PHE A 99 -20.85 -16.74 11.40
C PHE A 99 -21.61 -17.26 12.63
N PRO A 100 -21.49 -16.59 13.80
CA PRO A 100 -22.21 -16.99 15.02
C PRO A 100 -23.73 -16.99 14.87
N THR A 101 -24.29 -16.05 14.13
CA THR A 101 -25.76 -15.89 14.03
C THR A 101 -26.24 -15.67 12.58
N PHE A 102 -25.42 -15.15 11.69
CA PHE A 102 -25.84 -14.87 10.31
C PHE A 102 -25.94 -16.15 9.48
N PRO A 103 -27.02 -16.36 8.72
CA PRO A 103 -27.06 -17.42 7.73
C PRO A 103 -26.07 -17.14 6.60
N MET A 104 -25.45 -18.19 6.07
CA MET A 104 -24.49 -18.09 4.97
C MET A 104 -24.87 -19.07 3.86
N SER A 105 -25.04 -18.54 2.64
CA SER A 105 -25.23 -19.37 1.44
C SER A 105 -23.90 -19.92 0.94
N GLU A 106 -23.93 -20.89 0.04
CA GLU A 106 -22.72 -21.45 -0.57
C GLU A 106 -22.02 -20.42 -1.47
N GLU A 107 -22.78 -19.59 -2.18
CA GLU A 107 -22.25 -18.49 -3.00
C GLU A 107 -21.55 -17.46 -2.13
N ALA A 108 -22.13 -17.09 -0.98
CA ALA A 108 -21.49 -16.17 -0.03
C ALA A 108 -20.18 -16.76 0.51
N ARG A 109 -20.13 -18.07 0.79
CA ARG A 109 -18.92 -18.75 1.23
C ARG A 109 -17.80 -18.67 0.21
N ILE A 110 -18.11 -18.95 -1.07
CA ILE A 110 -17.15 -18.84 -2.16
C ILE A 110 -16.63 -17.40 -2.27
N HIS A 111 -17.53 -16.42 -2.26
CA HIS A 111 -17.18 -15.02 -2.30
C HIS A 111 -16.22 -14.63 -1.16
N PHE A 112 -16.51 -15.00 0.08
CA PHE A 112 -15.62 -14.69 1.22
C PHE A 112 -14.27 -15.42 1.14
N GLN A 113 -14.19 -16.59 0.51
CA GLN A 113 -12.90 -17.24 0.25
C GLN A 113 -12.04 -16.45 -0.74
N GLU A 114 -12.65 -15.92 -1.81
CA GLU A 114 -11.96 -15.05 -2.78
C GLU A 114 -11.50 -13.75 -2.14
N VAL A 115 -12.37 -13.11 -1.37
CA VAL A 115 -12.07 -11.88 -0.61
C VAL A 115 -10.92 -12.10 0.37
N LYS A 116 -10.89 -13.25 1.06
CA LYS A 116 -9.78 -13.61 1.95
C LYS A 116 -8.42 -13.63 1.23
N VAL A 117 -8.35 -14.19 0.03
CA VAL A 117 -7.09 -14.23 -0.74
C VAL A 117 -6.57 -12.81 -1.00
N ILE A 118 -7.47 -11.85 -1.28
CA ILE A 118 -7.12 -10.45 -1.49
C ILE A 118 -6.54 -9.85 -0.19
N PHE A 119 -7.20 -10.02 0.96
CA PHE A 119 -6.72 -9.49 2.24
C PHE A 119 -5.43 -10.13 2.73
N GLN A 120 -5.26 -11.44 2.51
CA GLN A 120 -3.98 -12.12 2.78
C GLN A 120 -2.86 -11.57 1.87
N GLY A 121 -3.17 -11.20 0.63
CA GLY A 121 -2.27 -10.49 -0.27
C GLY A 121 -1.84 -9.13 0.30
N PHE A 122 -2.78 -8.33 0.82
CA PHE A 122 -2.47 -7.06 1.50
C PHE A 122 -1.62 -7.26 2.75
N LEU A 123 -1.89 -8.28 3.56
CA LEU A 123 -1.11 -8.59 4.75
C LEU A 123 0.33 -9.00 4.39
N CYS A 124 0.49 -9.86 3.38
CA CYS A 124 1.81 -10.24 2.86
C CYS A 124 2.56 -8.99 2.32
N MET A 125 1.89 -8.15 1.54
CA MET A 125 2.44 -6.91 1.01
C MET A 125 2.86 -5.96 2.14
N LEU A 126 2.05 -5.83 3.19
CA LEU A 126 2.34 -5.02 4.38
C LEU A 126 3.66 -5.47 5.04
N ILE A 127 3.81 -6.79 5.28
CA ILE A 127 5.00 -7.33 5.93
C ILE A 127 6.24 -7.15 5.05
N VAL A 128 6.18 -7.58 3.79
CA VAL A 128 7.33 -7.54 2.87
C VAL A 128 7.77 -6.11 2.60
N SER A 129 6.82 -5.22 2.25
CA SER A 129 7.13 -3.82 1.97
C SER A 129 7.55 -3.07 3.23
N GLY A 130 6.94 -3.36 4.38
CA GLY A 130 7.27 -2.74 5.66
C GLY A 130 8.69 -3.06 6.11
N VAL A 131 9.08 -4.34 6.07
CA VAL A 131 10.45 -4.77 6.39
C VAL A 131 11.46 -4.13 5.44
N GLY A 132 11.20 -4.21 4.13
CA GLY A 132 12.10 -3.62 3.12
C GLY A 132 12.22 -2.11 3.24
N TYR A 133 11.11 -1.40 3.46
CA TYR A 133 11.08 0.04 3.65
C TYR A 133 11.81 0.47 4.93
N LEU A 134 11.60 -0.26 6.03
CA LEU A 134 12.28 0.00 7.31
C LEU A 134 13.80 -0.16 7.17
N ILE A 135 14.26 -1.27 6.59
CA ILE A 135 15.70 -1.50 6.36
C ILE A 135 16.30 -0.41 5.49
N GLY A 136 15.68 -0.11 4.34
CA GLY A 136 16.12 0.93 3.42
C GLY A 136 16.17 2.30 4.08
N THR A 137 15.14 2.65 4.84
CA THR A 137 15.03 3.90 5.60
C THR A 137 16.17 4.04 6.62
N VAL A 138 16.43 3.00 7.43
CA VAL A 138 17.51 3.01 8.41
C VAL A 138 18.87 3.21 7.74
N ILE A 139 19.13 2.53 6.62
CA ILE A 139 20.40 2.68 5.87
C ILE A 139 20.54 4.13 5.35
N LEU A 140 19.50 4.71 4.75
CA LEU A 140 19.58 6.04 4.16
C LEU A 140 19.64 7.16 5.20
N ILE A 141 18.91 7.01 6.33
CA ILE A 141 19.00 7.96 7.45
C ILE A 141 20.40 7.97 8.05
N ARG A 142 21.03 6.82 8.23
CA ARG A 142 22.42 6.74 8.70
C ARG A 142 23.42 7.42 7.74
N ARG A 143 23.10 7.46 6.43
CA ARG A 143 23.86 8.16 5.41
C ARG A 143 23.48 9.64 5.28
N LYS A 144 22.51 10.13 6.09
CA LYS A 144 21.94 11.50 6.03
C LYS A 144 21.30 11.82 4.67
N GLU A 145 20.77 10.83 3.98
CA GLU A 145 20.10 10.96 2.69
C GLU A 145 18.59 10.90 2.87
N TRP A 146 17.91 12.05 2.83
CA TRP A 146 16.46 12.18 3.10
C TRP A 146 15.58 12.24 1.84
N ARG A 147 16.20 12.17 0.67
CA ARG A 147 15.50 12.38 -0.61
C ARG A 147 14.39 11.36 -0.88
N PHE A 148 14.55 10.12 -0.42
CA PHE A 148 13.56 9.05 -0.58
C PHE A 148 12.20 9.39 0.03
N LEU A 149 12.15 10.16 1.12
CA LEU A 149 10.89 10.59 1.76
C LEU A 149 10.01 11.41 0.80
N LYS A 150 10.64 12.24 -0.03
CA LYS A 150 9.93 13.00 -1.07
C LYS A 150 9.28 12.07 -2.09
N TYR A 151 10.00 11.03 -2.54
CA TYR A 151 9.45 10.05 -3.47
C TYR A 151 8.35 9.22 -2.82
N THR A 152 8.51 8.78 -1.57
CA THR A 152 7.47 8.09 -0.81
C THR A 152 6.19 8.94 -0.74
N GLY A 153 6.30 10.20 -0.36
CA GLY A 153 5.14 11.11 -0.26
C GLY A 153 4.43 11.30 -1.60
N ILE A 154 5.20 11.56 -2.69
CA ILE A 154 4.62 11.72 -4.03
C ILE A 154 3.91 10.44 -4.48
N CYS A 155 4.58 9.29 -4.39
CA CYS A 155 4.01 8.01 -4.83
C CYS A 155 2.76 7.65 -4.02
N SER A 156 2.75 7.89 -2.70
CA SER A 156 1.60 7.58 -1.83
C SER A 156 0.37 8.42 -2.13
N LEU A 157 0.52 9.63 -2.70
CA LEU A 157 -0.59 10.48 -3.08
C LEU A 157 -1.11 10.20 -4.49
N VAL A 158 -0.26 9.72 -5.41
CA VAL A 158 -0.64 9.50 -6.81
C VAL A 158 -1.77 8.47 -6.93
N ILE A 159 -1.66 7.31 -6.25
CA ILE A 159 -2.67 6.24 -6.37
C ILE A 159 -4.04 6.69 -5.85
N PRO A 160 -4.21 7.21 -4.63
CA PRO A 160 -5.53 7.68 -4.17
C PRO A 160 -6.12 8.78 -5.06
N ILE A 161 -5.29 9.70 -5.54
CA ILE A 161 -5.77 10.79 -6.42
C ILE A 161 -6.24 10.22 -7.76
N VAL A 162 -5.44 9.36 -8.40
CA VAL A 162 -5.81 8.74 -9.69
C VAL A 162 -7.07 7.90 -9.54
N THR A 163 -7.14 7.05 -8.50
CA THR A 163 -8.32 6.24 -8.21
C THR A 163 -9.54 7.10 -7.94
N GLY A 164 -9.41 8.16 -7.15
CA GLY A 164 -10.50 9.09 -6.87
C GLY A 164 -11.01 9.80 -8.14
N ILE A 165 -10.11 10.21 -9.03
CA ILE A 165 -10.50 10.82 -10.33
C ILE A 165 -11.21 9.79 -11.20
N LEU A 166 -10.70 8.55 -11.31
CA LEU A 166 -11.31 7.49 -12.12
C LEU A 166 -12.72 7.15 -11.63
N ILE A 167 -12.93 7.05 -10.33
CA ILE A 167 -14.26 6.83 -9.72
C ILE A 167 -15.18 8.03 -10.01
N ALA A 168 -14.70 9.25 -9.83
CA ALA A 168 -15.51 10.46 -10.05
C ALA A 168 -15.94 10.66 -11.51
N VAL A 169 -15.10 10.22 -12.47
CA VAL A 169 -15.38 10.38 -13.91
C VAL A 169 -16.24 9.25 -14.47
N ASN A 170 -16.13 8.04 -13.92
CA ASN A 170 -16.77 6.84 -14.44
C ASN A 170 -17.49 6.03 -13.35
N TRP A 171 -18.29 6.71 -12.54
CA TRP A 171 -19.01 6.11 -11.42
C TRP A 171 -19.84 4.89 -11.85
N ASP A 172 -20.66 5.04 -12.90
CA ASP A 172 -21.54 3.98 -13.40
C ASP A 172 -20.74 2.76 -13.87
N TRP A 173 -19.67 2.97 -14.64
CA TRP A 173 -18.82 1.87 -15.13
C TRP A 173 -18.13 1.11 -14.00
N VAL A 174 -17.70 1.78 -12.95
CA VAL A 174 -17.05 1.13 -11.78
C VAL A 174 -18.04 0.22 -11.07
N PHE A 175 -19.29 0.63 -10.91
CA PHE A 175 -20.33 -0.15 -10.21
C PHE A 175 -20.98 -1.23 -11.07
N GLU A 176 -20.96 -1.12 -12.40
CA GLU A 176 -21.45 -2.17 -13.31
C GLU A 176 -20.42 -3.28 -13.55
N THR A 177 -19.13 -3.03 -13.29
CA THR A 177 -18.05 -3.98 -13.60
C THR A 177 -17.63 -4.80 -12.37
N PHE A 178 -17.95 -4.34 -11.17
CA PHE A 178 -17.67 -5.00 -9.89
C PHE A 178 -18.96 -5.39 -9.15
#